data_58c233d11400ee638fcb635dbab84299
#
_entry.id   58c233d11400ee638fcb635dbab84299
#
_cell.length_a   1.000
_cell.length_b   1.000
_cell.length_c   1.000
_cell.angle_alpha   90.00
_cell.angle_beta   90.00
_cell.angle_gamma   90.00
#
_symmetry.space_group_name_H-M   'P 1'
#
loop_
_entity.id
_entity.type
_entity.pdbx_description
1 polymer ?
#
loop_
_entity_poly.entity_id
_entity_poly.type
_entity_poly.pdbx_seq_one_letter_code
_entity_poly.pdbx_strand_id
1 'polypeptide(L)'
;IDELADKLEGVDKVQFKKEIEAYNAAVRQDIEYNPNIKDGRCTEGLEINKSNWAQTIDTPPFEGYQVTCGVTFTFGGLRINKDAQVMDTDLKPINGLFAAGECVGGLFYFNYPGGSGLTTGSVFGRLAGTSAGTAVST
;
A
#
# COMPACT_ATOMS: atom_id res chain seq x y z
N ILE A 1 1.26 -25.16 -12.21
CA ILE A 1 1.27 -25.13 -10.72
C ILE A 1 2.23 -26.18 -10.17
N ASP A 2 2.24 -27.41 -10.71
CA ASP A 2 3.14 -28.47 -10.24
C ASP A 2 4.62 -28.09 -10.37
N GLU A 3 5.02 -27.59 -11.53
CA GLU A 3 6.40 -27.10 -11.75
C GLU A 3 6.76 -25.92 -10.84
N LEU A 4 5.81 -25.04 -10.56
CA LEU A 4 6.03 -23.93 -9.62
C LEU A 4 6.22 -24.47 -8.19
N ALA A 5 5.33 -25.38 -7.75
CA ALA A 5 5.43 -25.99 -6.42
C ALA A 5 6.78 -26.69 -6.21
N ASP A 6 7.36 -27.27 -7.26
CA ASP A 6 8.67 -27.92 -7.19
C ASP A 6 9.84 -26.94 -7.02
N LYS A 7 9.67 -25.69 -7.43
CA LYS A 7 10.68 -24.63 -7.35
C LYS A 7 10.59 -23.79 -6.07
N LEU A 8 9.45 -23.84 -5.37
CA LEU A 8 9.26 -23.07 -4.14
C LEU A 8 10.01 -23.72 -2.97
N GLU A 9 10.98 -23.00 -2.41
CA GLU A 9 11.73 -23.44 -1.23
C GLU A 9 10.95 -23.14 0.06
N GLY A 10 10.98 -24.06 1.02
CA GLY A 10 10.35 -23.91 2.32
C GLY A 10 8.81 -23.97 2.32
N VAL A 11 8.20 -24.37 1.20
CA VAL A 11 6.75 -24.49 1.05
C VAL A 11 6.34 -25.96 1.05
N ASP A 12 5.29 -26.31 1.81
CA ASP A 12 4.64 -27.62 1.69
C ASP A 12 3.90 -27.70 0.35
N LYS A 13 4.46 -28.45 -0.57
CA LYS A 13 3.95 -28.56 -1.94
C LYS A 13 2.54 -29.16 -2.00
N VAL A 14 2.21 -30.08 -1.12
CA VAL A 14 0.89 -30.73 -1.10
C VAL A 14 -0.15 -29.73 -0.61
N GLN A 15 0.15 -29.02 0.47
CA GLN A 15 -0.73 -27.99 0.99
C GLN A 15 -0.88 -26.83 0.01
N PHE A 16 0.21 -26.37 -0.58
CA PHE A 16 0.18 -25.31 -1.61
C PHE A 16 -0.80 -25.63 -2.75
N LYS A 17 -0.73 -26.85 -3.30
CA LYS A 17 -1.65 -27.25 -4.36
C LYS A 17 -3.10 -27.29 -3.90
N LYS A 18 -3.37 -27.83 -2.71
CA LYS A 18 -4.71 -27.85 -2.12
C LYS A 18 -5.28 -26.44 -1.94
N GLU A 19 -4.45 -25.48 -1.50
CA GLU A 19 -4.89 -24.09 -1.35
C GLU A 19 -5.24 -23.46 -2.71
N ILE A 20 -4.44 -23.68 -3.74
CA ILE A 20 -4.75 -23.20 -5.09
C ILE A 20 -6.04 -23.83 -5.65
N GLU A 21 -6.23 -25.13 -5.46
CA GLU A 21 -7.45 -25.83 -5.87
C GLU A 21 -8.68 -25.30 -5.12
N ALA A 22 -8.58 -25.18 -3.80
CA ALA A 22 -9.65 -24.63 -2.96
C ALA A 22 -10.00 -23.20 -3.33
N TYR A 23 -8.98 -22.37 -3.56
CA TYR A 23 -9.18 -20.99 -4.02
C TYR A 23 -9.88 -20.95 -5.38
N ASN A 24 -9.41 -21.72 -6.36
CA ASN A 24 -10.01 -21.75 -7.69
C ASN A 24 -11.46 -22.22 -7.67
N ALA A 25 -11.77 -23.23 -6.84
CA ALA A 25 -13.13 -23.73 -6.67
C ALA A 25 -14.07 -22.71 -6.00
N ALA A 26 -13.52 -21.83 -5.15
CA ALA A 26 -14.27 -20.81 -4.42
C ALA A 26 -14.58 -19.55 -5.24
N VAL A 27 -13.92 -19.34 -6.37
CA VAL A 27 -14.11 -18.12 -7.20
C VAL A 27 -15.49 -18.12 -7.86
N ARG A 28 -16.24 -17.03 -7.67
CA ARG A 28 -17.51 -16.76 -8.36
C ARG A 28 -17.25 -16.36 -9.80
N GLN A 29 -17.26 -17.33 -10.71
CA GLN A 29 -17.00 -17.11 -12.15
C GLN A 29 -18.20 -16.57 -12.92
N ASP A 30 -19.38 -16.58 -12.30
CA ASP A 30 -20.62 -16.02 -12.86
C ASP A 30 -20.67 -14.48 -12.79
N ILE A 31 -19.74 -13.86 -12.08
CA ILE A 31 -19.60 -12.40 -11.97
C ILE A 31 -18.47 -11.95 -12.91
N GLU A 32 -18.78 -11.00 -13.79
CA GLU A 32 -17.81 -10.46 -14.74
C GLU A 32 -16.67 -9.69 -14.02
N TYR A 33 -15.43 -9.99 -14.40
CA TYR A 33 -14.26 -9.29 -13.87
C TYR A 33 -14.14 -7.87 -14.41
N ASN A 34 -14.03 -6.87 -13.52
CA ASN A 34 -13.80 -5.48 -13.92
C ASN A 34 -12.78 -4.82 -12.96
N PRO A 35 -11.54 -4.56 -13.42
CA PRO A 35 -10.50 -3.98 -12.56
C PRO A 35 -10.73 -2.52 -12.16
N ASN A 36 -11.64 -1.82 -12.83
CA ASN A 36 -11.87 -0.38 -12.64
C ASN A 36 -12.92 -0.06 -11.57
N ILE A 37 -13.69 -1.04 -11.14
CA ILE A 37 -14.72 -0.89 -10.10
C ILE A 37 -14.57 -2.02 -9.07
N LYS A 38 -15.23 -1.89 -7.92
CA LYS A 38 -15.46 -3.03 -7.03
C LYS A 38 -16.51 -3.93 -7.68
N ASP A 39 -16.04 -4.96 -8.38
CA ASP A 39 -16.88 -5.79 -9.24
C ASP A 39 -17.74 -6.83 -8.50
N GLY A 40 -17.44 -7.04 -7.21
CA GLY A 40 -18.13 -8.08 -6.43
C GLY A 40 -17.74 -9.52 -6.81
N ARG A 41 -16.83 -9.73 -7.76
CA ARG A 41 -16.30 -11.05 -8.09
C ARG A 41 -15.47 -11.57 -6.94
N CYS A 42 -16.11 -12.36 -6.10
CA CYS A 42 -15.61 -12.80 -4.81
C CYS A 42 -15.24 -14.29 -4.80
N THR A 43 -14.72 -14.75 -3.67
CA THR A 43 -14.64 -16.16 -3.31
C THR A 43 -15.71 -16.48 -2.27
N GLU A 44 -16.20 -17.73 -2.25
CA GLU A 44 -17.16 -18.22 -1.26
C GLU A 44 -16.69 -19.57 -0.68
N GLY A 45 -16.84 -19.71 0.63
CA GLY A 45 -16.53 -20.97 1.33
C GLY A 45 -15.09 -21.11 1.83
N LEU A 46 -14.25 -20.08 1.69
CA LEU A 46 -12.94 -20.03 2.32
C LEU A 46 -13.04 -19.44 3.73
N GLU A 47 -12.06 -19.73 4.59
CA GLU A 47 -11.96 -19.12 5.93
C GLU A 47 -11.91 -17.58 5.82
N ILE A 48 -11.13 -17.07 4.85
CA ILE A 48 -11.08 -15.64 4.51
C ILE A 48 -11.45 -15.49 3.05
N ASN A 49 -12.63 -14.94 2.79
CA ASN A 49 -13.09 -14.71 1.43
C ASN A 49 -12.56 -13.39 0.85
N LYS A 50 -12.18 -13.43 -0.43
CA LYS A 50 -11.87 -12.24 -1.23
C LYS A 50 -13.19 -11.61 -1.68
N SER A 51 -13.33 -10.30 -1.55
CA SER A 51 -14.59 -9.59 -1.82
C SER A 51 -14.75 -9.09 -3.25
N ASN A 52 -13.66 -8.84 -3.96
CA ASN A 52 -13.65 -8.33 -5.33
C ASN A 52 -12.47 -8.89 -6.10
N TRP A 53 -12.53 -8.83 -7.42
CA TRP A 53 -11.43 -9.16 -8.33
C TRP A 53 -10.85 -10.55 -8.12
N ALA A 54 -11.67 -11.51 -7.73
CA ALA A 54 -11.25 -12.89 -7.61
C ALA A 54 -11.14 -13.51 -9.00
N GLN A 55 -9.96 -13.94 -9.36
CA GLN A 55 -9.70 -14.69 -10.57
C GLN A 55 -9.07 -16.03 -10.24
N THR A 56 -9.36 -17.04 -11.04
CA THR A 56 -8.74 -18.35 -10.93
C THR A 56 -7.25 -18.28 -11.29
N ILE A 57 -6.47 -19.10 -10.61
CA ILE A 57 -5.02 -19.27 -10.87
C ILE A 57 -4.87 -20.56 -11.68
N ASP A 58 -5.16 -20.50 -12.98
CA ASP A 58 -5.28 -21.68 -13.84
C ASP A 58 -4.55 -21.55 -15.19
N THR A 59 -4.13 -20.32 -15.54
CA THR A 59 -3.51 -20.03 -16.85
C THR A 59 -2.05 -19.64 -16.67
N PRO A 60 -1.07 -20.41 -17.20
CA PRO A 60 0.35 -20.07 -17.13
C PRO A 60 0.71 -18.86 -18.01
N PRO A 61 1.88 -18.21 -17.77
CA PRO A 61 2.92 -18.63 -16.81
C PRO A 61 2.58 -18.26 -15.35
N PHE A 62 3.05 -19.10 -14.42
CA PHE A 62 2.89 -18.85 -12.98
C PHE A 62 4.20 -18.39 -12.37
N GLU A 63 4.10 -17.43 -11.43
CA GLU A 63 5.22 -16.89 -10.68
C GLU A 63 4.94 -16.96 -9.18
N GLY A 64 5.95 -17.23 -8.37
CA GLY A 64 5.89 -17.23 -6.91
C GLY A 64 6.96 -16.32 -6.33
N TYR A 65 6.57 -15.45 -5.41
CA TYR A 65 7.47 -14.49 -4.75
C TYR A 65 7.42 -14.69 -3.24
N GLN A 66 8.61 -14.82 -2.65
CA GLN A 66 8.73 -14.82 -1.20
C GLN A 66 8.44 -13.41 -0.67
N VAL A 67 7.53 -13.33 0.29
CA VAL A 67 7.13 -12.07 0.92
C VAL A 67 7.21 -12.19 2.44
N THR A 68 7.45 -11.07 3.11
CA THR A 68 7.39 -10.96 4.55
C THR A 68 6.72 -9.66 4.94
N CYS A 69 6.27 -9.56 6.19
CA CYS A 69 5.76 -8.30 6.71
C CYS A 69 6.89 -7.31 6.95
N GLY A 70 6.59 -6.04 6.78
CA GLY A 70 7.50 -4.94 7.06
C GLY A 70 6.73 -3.64 7.26
N VAL A 71 7.35 -2.69 7.97
CA VAL A 71 6.82 -1.34 8.08
C VAL A 71 7.23 -0.56 6.84
N THR A 72 6.26 -0.09 6.08
CA THR A 72 6.49 0.63 4.82
C THR A 72 6.34 2.14 5.00
N PHE A 73 5.42 2.57 5.86
CA PHE A 73 5.09 3.96 6.13
C PHE A 73 4.41 4.11 7.49
N THR A 74 4.32 5.34 7.98
CA THR A 74 3.59 5.69 9.19
C THR A 74 2.44 6.64 8.87
N PHE A 75 1.38 6.63 9.71
CA PHE A 75 0.30 7.62 9.62
C PHE A 75 0.58 8.85 10.49
N GLY A 76 1.29 8.64 11.60
CA GLY A 76 1.70 9.70 12.50
C GLY A 76 3.02 10.34 12.08
N GLY A 77 3.30 11.52 12.65
CA GLY A 77 4.54 12.25 12.37
C GLY A 77 4.43 13.71 12.75
N LEU A 78 5.39 14.50 12.30
CA LEU A 78 5.38 15.94 12.53
C LEU A 78 4.19 16.59 11.81
N ARG A 79 3.48 17.46 12.50
CA ARG A 79 2.43 18.26 11.90
C ARG A 79 3.05 19.47 11.19
N ILE A 80 2.66 19.69 9.95
CA ILE A 80 3.09 20.86 9.17
C ILE A 80 1.90 21.67 8.69
N ASN A 81 2.13 22.95 8.37
CA ASN A 81 1.18 23.79 7.65
C ASN A 81 1.40 23.67 6.12
N LYS A 82 0.62 24.42 5.35
CA LYS A 82 0.71 24.46 3.88
C LYS A 82 2.06 24.95 3.34
N ASP A 83 2.85 25.65 4.15
CA ASP A 83 4.18 26.19 3.80
C ASP A 83 5.30 25.25 4.31
N ALA A 84 4.94 24.02 4.73
CA ALA A 84 5.80 22.99 5.28
C ALA A 84 6.54 23.36 6.58
N GLN A 85 6.07 24.39 7.30
CA GLN A 85 6.59 24.74 8.63
C GLN A 85 6.05 23.72 9.66
N VAL A 86 6.92 23.26 10.55
CA VAL A 86 6.52 22.38 11.65
C VAL A 86 5.71 23.18 12.69
N MET A 87 4.60 22.60 13.12
CA MET A 87 3.69 23.18 14.11
C MET A 87 4.01 22.64 15.50
N ASP A 88 3.96 23.51 16.50
CA ASP A 88 4.00 23.12 17.91
C ASP A 88 2.64 22.54 18.40
N THR A 89 2.54 22.23 19.68
CA THR A 89 1.33 21.68 20.30
C THR A 89 0.17 22.68 20.35
N ASP A 90 0.44 23.99 20.29
CA ASP A 90 -0.54 25.06 20.23
C ASP A 90 -0.94 25.41 18.77
N LEU A 91 -0.48 24.63 17.82
CA LEU A 91 -0.70 24.83 16.37
C LEU A 91 -0.09 26.13 15.85
N LYS A 92 1.02 26.57 16.45
CA LYS A 92 1.81 27.70 15.96
C LYS A 92 3.03 27.20 15.20
N PRO A 93 3.44 27.86 14.12
CA PRO A 93 4.66 27.50 13.42
C PRO A 93 5.90 27.70 14.31
N ILE A 94 6.78 26.71 14.31
CA ILE A 94 8.10 26.82 14.92
C ILE A 94 9.02 27.55 13.93
N ASN A 95 9.51 28.72 14.30
CA ASN A 95 10.34 29.53 13.44
C ASN A 95 11.61 28.79 12.98
N GLY A 96 11.85 28.82 11.68
CA GLY A 96 13.03 28.20 11.07
C GLY A 96 12.99 26.67 10.96
N LEU A 97 11.91 26.01 11.38
CA LEU A 97 11.78 24.57 11.32
C LEU A 97 10.78 24.15 10.24
N PHE A 98 11.28 23.37 9.26
CA PHE A 98 10.51 22.84 8.15
C PHE A 98 10.67 21.33 8.08
N ALA A 99 9.65 20.63 7.60
CA ALA A 99 9.71 19.18 7.44
C ALA A 99 8.96 18.72 6.17
N ALA A 100 9.48 17.64 5.57
CA ALA A 100 8.84 16.94 4.45
C ALA A 100 9.24 15.47 4.44
N GLY A 101 8.49 14.65 3.69
CA GLY A 101 8.75 13.21 3.58
C GLY A 101 8.06 12.41 4.67
N GLU A 102 8.56 11.20 4.90
CA GLU A 102 7.92 10.20 5.79
C GLU A 102 7.80 10.65 7.25
N CYS A 103 8.66 11.56 7.71
CA CYS A 103 8.57 12.11 9.07
C CYS A 103 7.36 13.03 9.29
N VAL A 104 6.63 13.40 8.23
CA VAL A 104 5.43 14.23 8.30
C VAL A 104 4.19 13.35 8.36
N GLY A 105 3.35 13.56 9.37
CA GLY A 105 2.08 12.86 9.54
C GLY A 105 0.86 13.67 9.15
N GLY A 106 -0.30 13.00 9.14
CA GLY A 106 -1.60 13.65 8.98
C GLY A 106 -1.99 14.03 7.55
N LEU A 107 -1.23 13.58 6.53
CA LEU A 107 -1.53 13.83 5.13
C LEU A 107 -2.56 12.87 4.55
N PHE A 108 -2.69 11.69 5.12
CA PHE A 108 -3.73 10.70 4.83
C PHE A 108 -4.10 9.95 6.09
N TYR A 109 -5.25 9.29 6.10
CA TYR A 109 -5.80 8.65 7.28
C TYR A 109 -6.59 7.39 6.95
N PHE A 110 -6.52 6.35 7.79
CA PHE A 110 -7.11 5.01 7.65
C PHE A 110 -6.61 4.19 6.48
N ASN A 111 -6.22 4.79 5.38
CA ASN A 111 -5.76 4.09 4.20
C ASN A 111 -4.62 4.87 3.54
N TYR A 112 -3.75 4.14 2.86
CA TYR A 112 -2.64 4.70 2.10
C TYR A 112 -2.98 4.67 0.61
N PRO A 113 -3.30 5.80 -0.03
CA PRO A 113 -3.46 5.86 -1.47
C PRO A 113 -2.12 5.59 -2.16
N GLY A 114 -2.08 4.66 -3.13
CA GLY A 114 -0.86 4.30 -3.85
C GLY A 114 -0.12 5.52 -4.41
N GLY A 115 1.19 5.61 -4.15
CA GLY A 115 2.04 6.73 -4.56
C GLY A 115 2.00 7.96 -3.66
N SER A 116 1.18 7.99 -2.60
CA SER A 116 1.05 9.15 -1.71
C SER A 116 2.37 9.54 -1.06
N GLY A 117 3.15 8.60 -0.54
CA GLY A 117 4.41 8.89 0.15
C GLY A 117 5.42 9.58 -0.76
N LEU A 118 5.60 9.09 -1.98
CA LEU A 118 6.51 9.69 -2.96
C LEU A 118 6.02 11.07 -3.39
N THR A 119 4.72 11.22 -3.65
CA THR A 119 4.12 12.48 -4.08
C THR A 119 4.18 13.54 -3.00
N THR A 120 3.81 13.20 -1.76
CA THR A 120 3.85 14.13 -0.62
C THR A 120 5.27 14.57 -0.30
N GLY A 121 6.24 13.62 -0.34
CA GLY A 121 7.66 13.92 -0.17
C GLY A 121 8.17 14.92 -1.22
N SER A 122 7.77 14.74 -2.47
CA SER A 122 8.16 15.63 -3.57
C SER A 122 7.52 17.01 -3.45
N VAL A 123 6.22 17.09 -3.21
CA VAL A 123 5.48 18.35 -3.10
C VAL A 123 5.94 19.16 -1.87
N PHE A 124 5.88 18.55 -0.70
CA PHE A 124 6.26 19.26 0.53
C PHE A 124 7.77 19.46 0.65
N GLY A 125 8.61 18.62 0.05
CA GLY A 125 10.04 18.86 -0.05
C GLY A 125 10.37 20.15 -0.84
N ARG A 126 9.67 20.35 -1.97
CA ARG A 126 9.78 21.60 -2.74
C ARG A 126 9.30 22.82 -1.93
N LEU A 127 8.13 22.71 -1.26
CA LEU A 127 7.59 23.80 -0.45
C LEU A 127 8.50 24.12 0.73
N ALA A 128 8.98 23.13 1.47
CA ALA A 128 9.91 23.29 2.58
C ALA A 128 11.19 23.99 2.14
N GLY A 129 11.79 23.55 1.03
CA GLY A 129 13.00 24.16 0.48
C GLY A 129 12.78 25.63 0.07
N THR A 130 11.65 25.94 -0.57
CA THR A 130 11.30 27.32 -0.95
C THR A 130 11.10 28.19 0.29
N SER A 131 10.32 27.71 1.27
CA SER A 131 10.04 28.47 2.49
C SER A 131 11.28 28.69 3.33
N ALA A 132 12.15 27.68 3.46
CA ALA A 132 13.42 27.80 4.18
C ALA A 132 14.36 28.80 3.49
N GLY A 133 14.48 28.73 2.16
CA GLY A 133 15.30 29.67 1.40
C GLY A 133 14.84 31.11 1.54
N THR A 134 13.54 31.35 1.56
CA THR A 134 12.96 32.70 1.76
C THR A 134 13.21 33.21 3.18
N ALA A 135 13.08 32.34 4.20
CA ALA A 135 13.26 32.71 5.60
C ALA A 135 14.71 33.12 5.96
N VAL A 136 15.72 32.63 5.20
CA VAL A 136 17.14 33.00 5.41
C VAL A 136 17.48 34.31 4.73
N SER A 137 16.67 34.74 3.75
CA SER A 137 16.91 35.96 2.94
C SER A 137 16.32 37.24 3.55
N THR A 138 15.61 37.11 4.68
CA THR A 138 15.04 38.20 5.47
C THR A 138 15.78 38.37 6.78
#